data_b1e6f3866eac81a7230c9d4fcf6f2c3e
#
_entry.id   b1e6f3866eac81a7230c9d4fcf6f2c3e
#
_cell.length_a   1.000
_cell.length_b   1.000
_cell.length_c   1.000
_cell.angle_alpha   90.00
_cell.angle_beta   90.00
_cell.angle_gamma   90.00
#
_symmetry.space_group_name_H-M   'P 1'
#
loop_
_entity.id
_entity.type
_entity.pdbx_description
1 polymer ?
#
loop_
_entity_poly.entity_id
_entity_poly.type
_entity_poly.pdbx_seq_one_letter_code
_entity_poly.pdbx_strand_id
1 'polypeptide(L)'
;MGSAKPRAQHKGVPTVTHFENPGPVEENWKDAISSVEEILDDARNGRMFILVDHEDRENEGDLIIPAQWATPDQINFMATHGRGLICLAMTSDRIDDLGLTLMSTHNSSRHETAFTVSIEAREGVTTGISAADRARTVAVAIDGTKGAQDIASPGHVFPLRAKAGGVLVRAGHTEAAVDVSRLAGLNPAGVICEIMNEDGSMSRLPELVSFAQLHGLKIGTISDLIAYRRRHDNLVRVRSEEVIESEFGGAWNRRIYTDETHGDEHIVLTKGDLSGDTPVLVRMHAMDPMLDVIGTGPVGRANEFRCAMQAVADEGRGVVVLLRDTSMKMDLTEEAVSPKTLR
;
A
#
# COMPACT_ATOMS: atom_id res chain seq x y z
N MET A 1 3.82 -32.17 77.93
CA MET A 1 2.75 -32.61 77.00
C MET A 1 2.55 -31.45 76.00
N GLY A 2 3.20 -31.54 74.91
CA GLY A 2 3.13 -30.55 73.83
C GLY A 2 2.46 -31.13 72.59
N SER A 3 1.34 -30.57 72.17
CA SER A 3 0.59 -31.00 71.00
C SER A 3 1.18 -30.35 69.75
N ALA A 4 1.67 -31.21 68.88
CA ALA A 4 2.12 -30.77 67.55
C ALA A 4 0.93 -30.55 66.61
N LYS A 5 0.90 -29.39 65.94
CA LYS A 5 -0.07 -29.08 64.88
C LYS A 5 0.40 -29.77 63.55
N PRO A 6 -0.51 -30.29 62.72
CA PRO A 6 -0.14 -30.91 61.46
C PRO A 6 0.24 -29.88 60.41
N ARG A 7 1.28 -30.22 59.62
CA ARG A 7 1.75 -29.48 58.46
C ARG A 7 0.75 -29.54 57.30
N ALA A 8 0.41 -28.39 56.75
CA ALA A 8 -0.37 -28.30 55.50
C ALA A 8 0.38 -28.91 54.32
N GLN A 9 -0.28 -29.80 53.60
CA GLN A 9 0.21 -30.36 52.34
C GLN A 9 0.06 -29.31 51.23
N HIS A 10 1.16 -28.99 50.60
CA HIS A 10 1.17 -28.22 49.35
C HIS A 10 0.52 -29.06 48.24
N LYS A 11 -0.62 -28.58 47.72
CA LYS A 11 -1.22 -29.10 46.50
C LYS A 11 -0.31 -28.77 45.32
N GLY A 12 0.07 -29.79 44.56
CA GLY A 12 0.94 -29.69 43.40
C GLY A 12 0.39 -28.73 42.34
N VAL A 13 1.29 -27.98 41.75
CA VAL A 13 1.07 -27.16 40.55
C VAL A 13 0.64 -28.08 39.42
N PRO A 14 -0.43 -27.76 38.66
CA PRO A 14 -0.80 -28.57 37.50
C PRO A 14 0.32 -28.55 36.46
N THR A 15 0.73 -29.74 36.05
CA THR A 15 1.70 -29.98 34.98
C THR A 15 1.14 -29.41 33.68
N VAL A 16 1.91 -28.52 33.04
CA VAL A 16 1.61 -27.99 31.71
C VAL A 16 1.59 -29.20 30.76
N THR A 17 0.43 -29.51 30.21
CA THR A 17 0.30 -30.47 29.12
C THR A 17 1.00 -29.89 27.90
N HIS A 18 2.11 -30.51 27.50
CA HIS A 18 2.71 -30.28 26.20
C HIS A 18 1.66 -30.63 25.13
N PHE A 19 1.24 -29.62 24.38
CA PHE A 19 0.55 -29.86 23.11
C PHE A 19 1.55 -30.52 22.17
N GLU A 20 1.28 -31.77 21.80
CA GLU A 20 2.01 -32.46 20.73
C GLU A 20 1.85 -31.63 19.45
N ASN A 21 2.99 -31.28 18.88
CA ASN A 21 3.07 -30.58 17.60
C ASN A 21 2.47 -31.51 16.52
N PRO A 22 1.33 -31.21 15.89
CA PRO A 22 0.85 -32.01 14.77
C PRO A 22 1.90 -31.87 13.66
N GLY A 23 2.38 -33.00 13.14
CA GLY A 23 3.37 -33.07 12.08
C GLY A 23 2.99 -32.26 10.85
N PRO A 24 3.90 -32.11 9.86
CA PRO A 24 3.72 -31.17 8.75
C PRO A 24 2.47 -31.57 7.94
N VAL A 25 1.40 -30.83 8.17
CA VAL A 25 0.28 -30.75 7.24
C VAL A 25 0.77 -29.82 6.14
N GLU A 26 0.78 -30.26 4.89
CA GLU A 26 0.86 -29.35 3.74
C GLU A 26 -0.41 -28.51 3.75
N GLU A 27 -0.42 -27.48 4.59
CA GLU A 27 -1.56 -26.60 4.76
C GLU A 27 -1.62 -25.66 3.57
N ASN A 28 -2.72 -25.73 2.85
CA ASN A 28 -3.04 -24.79 1.80
C ASN A 28 -3.48 -23.47 2.44
N TRP A 29 -2.50 -22.65 2.88
CA TRP A 29 -2.71 -21.32 3.51
C TRP A 29 -3.61 -20.39 2.69
N LYS A 30 -3.81 -20.69 1.39
CA LYS A 30 -4.70 -19.91 0.52
C LYS A 30 -6.14 -19.89 1.01
N ASP A 31 -6.59 -20.94 1.65
CA ASP A 31 -7.96 -21.04 2.18
C ASP A 31 -8.15 -20.20 3.46
N ALA A 32 -7.05 -19.78 4.10
CA ALA A 32 -7.08 -18.92 5.28
C ALA A 32 -7.02 -17.41 4.94
N ILE A 33 -6.63 -17.07 3.70
CA ILE A 33 -6.52 -15.68 3.25
C ILE A 33 -7.88 -15.18 2.80
N SER A 34 -8.33 -14.09 3.40
CA SER A 34 -9.57 -13.40 3.04
C SER A 34 -9.40 -12.54 1.79
N SER A 35 -10.47 -12.38 1.02
CA SER A 35 -10.49 -11.46 -0.11
C SER A 35 -10.33 -9.99 0.32
N VAL A 36 -9.93 -9.13 -0.62
CA VAL A 36 -9.81 -7.69 -0.34
C VAL A 36 -11.17 -7.08 0.02
N GLU A 37 -12.23 -7.54 -0.63
CA GLU A 37 -13.61 -7.11 -0.33
C GLU A 37 -13.99 -7.41 1.11
N GLU A 38 -13.63 -8.58 1.64
CA GLU A 38 -13.89 -8.97 3.03
C GLU A 38 -13.08 -8.12 4.01
N ILE A 39 -11.82 -7.80 3.69
CA ILE A 39 -10.99 -6.86 4.46
C ILE A 39 -11.60 -5.45 4.46
N LEU A 40 -12.06 -4.97 3.30
CA LEU A 40 -12.73 -3.68 3.19
C LEU A 40 -14.04 -3.62 3.99
N ASP A 41 -14.79 -4.72 4.05
CA ASP A 41 -16.01 -4.81 4.86
C ASP A 41 -15.69 -4.76 6.37
N ASP A 42 -14.63 -5.44 6.82
CA ASP A 42 -14.19 -5.33 8.20
C ASP A 42 -13.71 -3.91 8.52
N ALA A 43 -12.95 -3.28 7.64
CA ALA A 43 -12.54 -1.89 7.78
C ALA A 43 -13.72 -0.93 7.94
N ARG A 44 -14.76 -1.05 7.08
CA ARG A 44 -15.98 -0.23 7.16
C ARG A 44 -16.72 -0.40 8.48
N ASN A 45 -16.74 -1.62 8.99
CA ASN A 45 -17.44 -1.97 10.23
C ASN A 45 -16.61 -1.77 11.49
N GLY A 46 -15.41 -1.16 11.40
CA GLY A 46 -14.55 -0.89 12.54
C GLY A 46 -13.95 -2.16 13.16
N ARG A 47 -13.83 -3.24 12.40
CA ARG A 47 -13.16 -4.47 12.81
C ARG A 47 -11.70 -4.44 12.38
N MET A 48 -10.84 -4.85 13.30
CA MET A 48 -9.41 -5.03 13.06
C MET A 48 -9.19 -6.24 12.13
N PHE A 49 -8.15 -6.17 11.32
CA PHE A 49 -7.73 -7.23 10.42
C PHE A 49 -6.20 -7.29 10.35
N ILE A 50 -5.67 -8.33 9.73
CA ILE A 50 -4.24 -8.52 9.52
C ILE A 50 -3.94 -8.36 8.02
N LEU A 51 -2.89 -7.64 7.69
CA LEU A 51 -2.28 -7.71 6.36
C LEU A 51 -0.86 -8.25 6.47
N VAL A 52 -0.51 -9.09 5.48
CA VAL A 52 0.82 -9.69 5.36
C VAL A 52 1.49 -9.12 4.12
N ASP A 53 2.75 -8.75 4.23
CA ASP A 53 3.55 -8.33 3.09
C ASP A 53 4.29 -9.50 2.42
N HIS A 54 5.02 -9.20 1.35
CA HIS A 54 5.70 -10.25 0.58
C HIS A 54 6.90 -10.82 1.34
N GLU A 55 7.16 -12.13 1.16
CA GLU A 55 8.28 -12.85 1.78
C GLU A 55 9.65 -12.21 1.52
N ASP A 56 9.82 -11.60 0.33
CA ASP A 56 11.07 -10.92 -0.05
C ASP A 56 11.21 -9.52 0.57
N ARG A 57 10.16 -8.99 1.24
CA ARG A 57 10.19 -7.66 1.86
C ARG A 57 10.53 -7.76 3.37
N GLU A 58 9.54 -7.72 4.24
CA GLU A 58 9.69 -7.89 5.70
C GLU A 58 9.24 -9.28 6.12
N ASN A 59 8.31 -9.87 5.33
CA ASN A 59 7.66 -11.13 5.65
C ASN A 59 6.99 -11.09 7.03
N GLU A 60 6.26 -10.01 7.29
CA GLU A 60 5.61 -9.73 8.57
C GLU A 60 4.10 -9.56 8.39
N GLY A 61 3.37 -9.61 9.48
CA GLY A 61 1.95 -9.31 9.53
C GLY A 61 1.66 -8.24 10.57
N ASP A 62 0.89 -7.23 10.16
CA ASP A 62 0.46 -6.17 11.05
C ASP A 62 -1.03 -6.28 11.35
N LEU A 63 -1.39 -6.05 12.61
CA LEU A 63 -2.73 -5.65 13.00
C LEU A 63 -3.03 -4.27 12.45
N ILE A 64 -4.14 -4.13 11.75
CA ILE A 64 -4.55 -2.87 11.14
C ILE A 64 -5.99 -2.54 11.51
N ILE A 65 -6.21 -1.28 11.85
CA ILE A 65 -7.55 -0.71 11.99
C ILE A 65 -7.59 0.69 11.38
N PRO A 66 -8.63 1.08 10.61
CA PRO A 66 -8.80 2.46 10.20
C PRO A 66 -8.76 3.40 11.39
N ALA A 67 -7.99 4.48 11.31
CA ALA A 67 -7.67 5.32 12.47
C ALA A 67 -8.91 5.94 13.15
N GLN A 68 -9.99 6.19 12.42
CA GLN A 68 -11.24 6.68 13.01
C GLN A 68 -11.94 5.68 13.95
N TRP A 69 -11.59 4.40 13.86
CA TRP A 69 -12.07 3.32 14.73
C TRP A 69 -11.08 2.92 15.82
N ALA A 70 -9.96 3.62 15.95
CA ALA A 70 -8.90 3.33 16.93
C ALA A 70 -9.34 3.75 18.35
N THR A 71 -10.24 2.97 18.94
CA THR A 71 -10.69 3.14 20.34
C THR A 71 -9.60 2.72 21.34
N PRO A 72 -9.72 3.09 22.63
CA PRO A 72 -8.81 2.58 23.66
C PRO A 72 -8.72 1.05 23.70
N ASP A 73 -9.82 0.34 23.46
CA ASP A 73 -9.83 -1.13 23.47
C ASP A 73 -9.02 -1.70 22.30
N GLN A 74 -9.09 -1.08 21.11
CA GLN A 74 -8.31 -1.48 19.94
C GLN A 74 -6.81 -1.22 20.15
N ILE A 75 -6.44 -0.06 20.70
CA ILE A 75 -5.06 0.24 21.07
C ILE A 75 -4.53 -0.73 22.12
N ASN A 76 -5.36 -1.05 23.12
CA ASN A 76 -5.00 -2.03 24.15
C ASN A 76 -4.82 -3.44 23.56
N PHE A 77 -5.68 -3.84 22.62
CA PHE A 77 -5.55 -5.11 21.91
C PHE A 77 -4.20 -5.19 21.17
N MET A 78 -3.86 -4.16 20.39
CA MET A 78 -2.57 -4.09 19.69
C MET A 78 -1.39 -4.18 20.65
N ALA A 79 -1.42 -3.42 21.74
CA ALA A 79 -0.33 -3.42 22.73
C ALA A 79 -0.19 -4.77 23.44
N THR A 80 -1.29 -5.46 23.71
CA THR A 80 -1.31 -6.73 24.47
C THR A 80 -0.96 -7.92 23.59
N HIS A 81 -1.54 -8.00 22.40
CA HIS A 81 -1.49 -9.16 21.53
C HIS A 81 -0.56 -8.99 20.35
N GLY A 82 -0.50 -7.79 19.74
CA GLY A 82 0.46 -7.48 18.67
C GLY A 82 1.89 -7.39 19.20
N ARG A 83 2.08 -6.63 20.28
CA ARG A 83 3.38 -6.39 20.95
C ARG A 83 4.37 -5.55 20.14
N GLY A 84 4.03 -5.17 18.91
CA GLY A 84 4.82 -4.31 18.04
C GLY A 84 4.74 -2.83 18.39
N LEU A 85 5.29 -1.99 17.54
CA LEU A 85 5.22 -0.54 17.68
C LEU A 85 3.89 -0.02 17.10
N ILE A 86 3.07 0.60 17.95
CA ILE A 86 1.81 1.19 17.50
C ILE A 86 2.10 2.48 16.74
N CYS A 87 1.88 2.44 15.41
CA CYS A 87 2.14 3.53 14.48
C CYS A 87 0.83 4.05 13.86
N LEU A 88 0.84 5.33 13.47
CA LEU A 88 -0.28 5.99 12.79
C LEU A 88 0.12 6.32 11.35
N ALA A 89 -0.32 5.50 10.40
CA ALA A 89 -0.14 5.75 8.97
C ALA A 89 -1.11 6.84 8.50
N MET A 90 -0.58 7.89 7.86
CA MET A 90 -1.36 9.01 7.30
C MET A 90 -0.85 9.40 5.92
N THR A 91 -1.70 10.08 5.16
CA THR A 91 -1.30 10.68 3.88
C THR A 91 -0.21 11.74 4.07
N SER A 92 0.58 11.98 3.02
CA SER A 92 1.59 13.05 3.02
C SER A 92 0.97 14.40 3.33
N ASP A 93 -0.18 14.71 2.74
CA ASP A 93 -0.88 16.00 2.96
C ASP A 93 -1.24 16.18 4.43
N ARG A 94 -1.77 15.14 5.09
CA ARG A 94 -2.12 15.23 6.51
C ARG A 94 -0.90 15.41 7.41
N ILE A 95 0.20 14.75 7.10
CA ILE A 95 1.50 14.94 7.79
C ILE A 95 1.97 16.40 7.65
N ASP A 96 1.83 16.98 6.45
CA ASP A 96 2.21 18.36 6.17
C ASP A 96 1.29 19.38 6.87
N ASP A 97 -0.03 19.16 6.89
CA ASP A 97 -1.00 19.97 7.62
C ASP A 97 -0.72 20.02 9.14
N LEU A 98 -0.24 18.91 9.70
CA LEU A 98 0.17 18.83 11.10
C LEU A 98 1.58 19.40 11.35
N GLY A 99 2.31 19.80 10.30
CA GLY A 99 3.67 20.32 10.39
C GLY A 99 4.70 19.31 10.89
N LEU A 100 4.47 17.99 10.68
CA LEU A 100 5.34 16.93 11.19
C LEU A 100 6.54 16.71 10.28
N THR A 101 7.73 16.90 10.82
CA THR A 101 8.99 16.62 10.13
C THR A 101 9.37 15.15 10.22
N LEU A 102 10.14 14.66 9.27
CA LEU A 102 10.73 13.32 9.36
C LEU A 102 11.64 13.24 10.58
N MET A 103 11.63 12.09 11.25
CA MET A 103 12.46 11.81 12.43
C MET A 103 13.97 11.86 12.08
N SER A 104 14.32 11.53 10.85
CA SER A 104 15.67 11.61 10.34
C SER A 104 15.69 12.28 8.96
N THR A 105 16.64 13.19 8.73
CA THR A 105 16.89 13.80 7.42
C THR A 105 17.57 12.82 6.45
N HIS A 106 18.23 11.78 6.99
CA HIS A 106 18.85 10.68 6.24
C HIS A 106 18.20 9.37 6.68
N ASN A 107 17.27 8.87 5.89
CA ASN A 107 16.67 7.56 6.15
C ASN A 107 17.56 6.47 5.59
N SER A 108 18.26 5.74 6.47
CA SER A 108 19.12 4.61 6.13
C SER A 108 18.49 3.26 6.46
N SER A 109 17.18 3.24 6.79
CA SER A 109 16.47 1.99 7.07
C SER A 109 16.30 1.18 5.78
N ARG A 110 16.38 -0.14 5.88
CA ARG A 110 16.34 -1.07 4.75
C ARG A 110 15.09 -0.88 3.86
N HIS A 111 13.97 -0.53 4.46
CA HIS A 111 12.67 -0.40 3.78
C HIS A 111 12.20 1.06 3.68
N GLU A 112 13.05 2.02 4.05
CA GLU A 112 12.80 3.46 3.94
C GLU A 112 11.49 3.92 4.59
N THR A 113 11.06 3.27 5.68
CA THR A 113 9.84 3.66 6.40
C THR A 113 9.96 5.09 6.90
N ALA A 114 9.02 5.93 6.46
CA ALA A 114 9.08 7.38 6.66
C ALA A 114 8.48 7.77 8.03
N PHE A 115 9.21 7.43 9.11
CA PHE A 115 8.86 7.90 10.44
C PHE A 115 8.95 9.42 10.53
N THR A 116 7.92 10.04 11.11
CA THR A 116 7.98 11.42 11.56
C THR A 116 8.31 11.49 13.04
N VAL A 117 8.53 12.71 13.55
CA VAL A 117 8.63 12.92 15.00
C VAL A 117 7.39 12.34 15.69
N SER A 118 7.57 11.70 16.85
CA SER A 118 6.47 11.16 17.64
C SER A 118 5.60 12.28 18.21
N ILE A 119 4.32 11.98 18.38
CA ILE A 119 3.31 12.99 18.74
C ILE A 119 2.48 12.60 19.93
N GLU A 120 1.84 13.62 20.50
CA GLU A 120 0.83 13.54 21.51
C GLU A 120 -0.26 14.59 21.30
N ALA A 121 -1.53 14.29 21.63
CA ALA A 121 -2.53 15.33 21.67
C ALA A 121 -2.16 16.34 22.77
N ARG A 122 -2.27 17.64 22.49
CA ARG A 122 -1.96 18.68 23.48
C ARG A 122 -2.94 18.69 24.63
N GLU A 123 -4.19 18.27 24.38
CA GLU A 123 -5.25 18.29 25.36
C GLU A 123 -5.98 16.95 25.42
N GLY A 124 -6.46 16.60 26.62
CA GLY A 124 -7.25 15.39 26.85
C GLY A 124 -6.43 14.12 27.03
N VAL A 125 -5.15 14.25 27.34
CA VAL A 125 -4.24 13.16 27.68
C VAL A 125 -3.65 13.37 29.07
N THR A 126 -3.16 12.30 29.69
CA THR A 126 -2.46 12.32 30.97
C THR A 126 -0.95 12.28 30.78
N THR A 127 -0.35 11.08 30.75
CA THR A 127 1.08 10.85 30.48
C THR A 127 1.34 10.44 29.05
N GLY A 128 0.30 10.23 28.24
CA GLY A 128 0.35 9.95 26.81
C GLY A 128 0.44 8.47 26.44
N ILE A 129 1.02 7.62 27.28
CA ILE A 129 1.30 6.22 26.95
C ILE A 129 0.09 5.30 27.10
N SER A 130 -0.93 5.67 27.91
CA SER A 130 -2.09 4.81 28.10
C SER A 130 -2.84 4.55 26.80
N ALA A 131 -3.57 3.44 26.70
CA ALA A 131 -4.38 3.14 25.52
C ALA A 131 -5.39 4.27 25.22
N ALA A 132 -5.97 4.87 26.27
CA ALA A 132 -6.89 6.00 26.15
C ALA A 132 -6.18 7.27 25.60
N ASP A 133 -4.98 7.58 26.10
CA ASP A 133 -4.21 8.74 25.65
C ASP A 133 -3.77 8.59 24.20
N ARG A 134 -3.29 7.41 23.81
CA ARG A 134 -2.90 7.12 22.42
C ARG A 134 -4.10 7.16 21.46
N ALA A 135 -5.25 6.60 21.86
CA ALA A 135 -6.48 6.69 21.07
C ALA A 135 -6.93 8.16 20.91
N ARG A 136 -6.81 8.97 21.99
CA ARG A 136 -7.08 10.41 21.93
C ARG A 136 -6.13 11.12 20.95
N THR A 137 -4.86 10.80 21.01
CA THR A 137 -3.84 11.37 20.09
C THR A 137 -4.15 11.02 18.64
N VAL A 138 -4.49 9.76 18.35
CA VAL A 138 -4.91 9.33 17.02
C VAL A 138 -6.13 10.14 16.55
N ALA A 139 -7.18 10.27 17.40
CA ALA A 139 -8.39 10.99 17.04
C ALA A 139 -8.11 12.47 16.72
N VAL A 140 -7.23 13.13 17.47
CA VAL A 140 -6.81 14.52 17.18
C VAL A 140 -6.00 14.60 15.90
N ALA A 141 -5.06 13.67 15.70
CA ALA A 141 -4.18 13.69 14.53
C ALA A 141 -4.93 13.52 13.20
N ILE A 142 -6.02 12.75 13.16
CA ILE A 142 -6.81 12.53 11.94
C ILE A 142 -7.95 13.53 11.73
N ASP A 143 -8.26 14.36 12.72
CA ASP A 143 -9.33 15.36 12.62
C ASP A 143 -8.90 16.53 11.72
N GLY A 144 -9.49 16.64 10.53
CA GLY A 144 -9.19 17.69 9.56
C GLY A 144 -9.46 19.14 10.06
N THR A 145 -10.14 19.32 11.20
CA THR A 145 -10.34 20.63 11.84
C THR A 145 -9.20 21.00 12.79
N LYS A 146 -8.29 20.07 13.07
CA LYS A 146 -7.14 20.20 13.96
C LYS A 146 -5.86 20.38 13.16
N GLY A 147 -4.88 21.07 13.75
CA GLY A 147 -3.59 21.38 13.13
C GLY A 147 -2.41 21.23 14.09
N ALA A 148 -1.26 21.76 13.70
CA ALA A 148 -0.02 21.69 14.48
C ALA A 148 -0.17 22.22 15.94
N GLN A 149 -1.05 23.18 16.16
CA GLN A 149 -1.30 23.73 17.51
C GLN A 149 -2.00 22.76 18.46
N ASP A 150 -2.67 21.71 17.93
CA ASP A 150 -3.40 20.70 18.71
C ASP A 150 -2.53 19.50 19.07
N ILE A 151 -1.32 19.44 18.51
CA ILE A 151 -0.35 18.35 18.67
C ILE A 151 0.88 18.85 19.44
N ALA A 152 1.41 18.01 20.31
CA ALA A 152 2.71 18.17 20.95
C ALA A 152 3.69 17.12 20.41
N SER A 153 4.98 17.41 20.42
CA SER A 153 6.07 16.51 20.08
C SER A 153 7.22 16.75 21.06
N PRO A 154 7.93 15.72 21.54
CA PRO A 154 7.69 14.28 21.28
C PRO A 154 6.46 13.74 22.02
N GLY A 155 6.03 12.52 21.68
CA GLY A 155 4.90 11.82 22.30
C GLY A 155 5.00 10.31 22.17
N HIS A 156 3.87 9.60 22.34
CA HIS A 156 3.80 8.14 22.40
C HIS A 156 3.05 7.51 21.21
N VAL A 157 2.69 8.28 20.19
CA VAL A 157 2.19 7.80 18.91
C VAL A 157 3.21 8.16 17.84
N PHE A 158 3.50 7.22 16.92
CA PHE A 158 4.53 7.34 15.89
C PHE A 158 3.87 7.48 14.53
N PRO A 159 3.73 8.71 13.98
CA PRO A 159 3.16 8.88 12.66
C PRO A 159 4.12 8.42 11.57
N LEU A 160 3.54 7.77 10.54
CA LEU A 160 4.22 7.32 9.34
C LEU A 160 3.64 8.05 8.13
N ARG A 161 4.52 8.63 7.32
CA ARG A 161 4.15 9.29 6.08
C ARG A 161 4.01 8.26 4.97
N ALA A 162 2.79 7.98 4.52
CA ALA A 162 2.55 7.12 3.36
C ALA A 162 3.02 7.80 2.06
N LYS A 163 3.57 7.00 1.14
CA LYS A 163 3.91 7.46 -0.21
C LYS A 163 2.63 7.80 -0.99
N ALA A 164 2.64 8.90 -1.73
CA ALA A 164 1.61 9.19 -2.73
C ALA A 164 1.55 8.03 -3.74
N GLY A 165 0.33 7.63 -4.14
CA GLY A 165 0.11 6.41 -4.94
C GLY A 165 -0.07 5.13 -4.11
N GLY A 166 0.21 5.16 -2.79
CA GLY A 166 -0.08 4.05 -1.87
C GLY A 166 0.68 2.77 -2.19
N VAL A 167 0.03 1.60 -2.03
CA VAL A 167 0.67 0.28 -2.24
C VAL A 167 1.16 0.05 -3.67
N LEU A 168 0.72 0.84 -4.64
CA LEU A 168 1.20 0.76 -6.03
C LEU A 168 2.61 1.34 -6.19
N VAL A 169 3.02 2.22 -5.28
CA VAL A 169 4.35 2.85 -5.27
C VAL A 169 5.26 2.18 -4.24
N ARG A 170 4.71 1.86 -3.05
CA ARG A 170 5.45 1.16 -1.99
C ARG A 170 4.55 0.11 -1.34
N ALA A 171 4.91 -1.16 -1.52
CA ALA A 171 4.13 -2.32 -1.05
C ALA A 171 4.34 -2.57 0.45
N GLY A 172 4.11 -1.55 1.30
CA GLY A 172 4.28 -1.63 2.76
C GLY A 172 2.98 -1.46 3.53
N HIS A 173 2.98 -1.89 4.80
CA HIS A 173 1.83 -1.81 5.71
C HIS A 173 1.34 -0.37 5.92
N THR A 174 2.25 0.62 5.93
CA THR A 174 1.92 2.05 5.99
C THR A 174 0.97 2.47 4.87
N GLU A 175 1.36 2.16 3.64
CA GLU A 175 0.56 2.47 2.44
C GLU A 175 -0.72 1.64 2.41
N ALA A 176 -0.65 0.37 2.78
CA ALA A 176 -1.80 -0.53 2.82
C ALA A 176 -2.88 -0.06 3.79
N ALA A 177 -2.50 0.40 4.97
CA ALA A 177 -3.45 0.91 5.98
C ALA A 177 -4.19 2.16 5.48
N VAL A 178 -3.49 3.08 4.82
CA VAL A 178 -4.09 4.28 4.21
C VAL A 178 -5.01 3.90 3.05
N ASP A 179 -4.56 3.00 2.18
CA ASP A 179 -5.34 2.56 1.01
C ASP A 179 -6.62 1.82 1.39
N VAL A 180 -6.55 0.87 2.34
CA VAL A 180 -7.74 0.15 2.82
C VAL A 180 -8.73 1.13 3.44
N SER A 181 -8.27 2.08 4.26
CA SER A 181 -9.14 3.10 4.84
C SER A 181 -9.82 3.94 3.77
N ARG A 182 -9.08 4.41 2.76
CA ARG A 182 -9.61 5.17 1.62
C ARG A 182 -10.61 4.35 0.79
N LEU A 183 -10.28 3.11 0.45
CA LEU A 183 -11.14 2.22 -0.34
C LEU A 183 -12.41 1.81 0.42
N ALA A 184 -12.34 1.77 1.74
CA ALA A 184 -13.50 1.59 2.61
C ALA A 184 -14.40 2.83 2.70
N GLY A 185 -13.99 3.99 2.13
CA GLY A 185 -14.72 5.26 2.20
C GLY A 185 -14.55 5.99 3.53
N LEU A 186 -13.48 5.70 4.26
CA LEU A 186 -13.15 6.26 5.58
C LEU A 186 -12.05 7.33 5.45
N ASN A 187 -11.73 7.99 6.57
CA ASN A 187 -10.55 8.86 6.64
C ASN A 187 -9.30 8.07 6.21
N PRO A 188 -8.49 8.54 5.25
CA PRO A 188 -7.34 7.82 4.72
C PRO A 188 -6.16 7.79 5.71
N ALA A 189 -6.39 7.16 6.84
CA ALA A 189 -5.44 6.93 7.91
C ALA A 189 -5.73 5.60 8.61
N GLY A 190 -4.68 4.91 9.06
CA GLY A 190 -4.80 3.64 9.77
C GLY A 190 -3.80 3.53 10.92
N VAL A 191 -4.20 2.85 11.98
CA VAL A 191 -3.29 2.44 13.06
C VAL A 191 -2.81 1.04 12.73
N ILE A 192 -1.50 0.83 12.82
CA ILE A 192 -0.82 -0.43 12.53
C ILE A 192 0.03 -0.85 13.72
N CYS A 193 0.23 -2.15 13.86
CA CYS A 193 1.10 -2.73 14.89
C CYS A 193 1.55 -4.11 14.43
N GLU A 194 2.84 -4.34 14.39
CA GLU A 194 3.45 -5.63 14.03
C GLU A 194 3.04 -6.72 15.03
N ILE A 195 2.95 -7.97 14.58
CA ILE A 195 2.63 -9.12 15.42
C ILE A 195 3.88 -9.92 15.73
N MET A 196 4.20 -10.02 17.02
CA MET A 196 5.31 -10.80 17.54
C MET A 196 4.83 -12.04 18.28
N ASN A 197 5.61 -13.11 18.20
CA ASN A 197 5.46 -14.31 19.01
C ASN A 197 5.77 -14.03 20.50
N GLU A 198 5.45 -14.99 21.37
CA GLU A 198 5.69 -14.85 22.82
C GLU A 198 7.18 -14.75 23.18
N ASP A 199 8.05 -15.31 22.36
CA ASP A 199 9.50 -15.24 22.52
C ASP A 199 10.12 -13.94 22.00
N GLY A 200 9.30 -13.06 21.40
CA GLY A 200 9.73 -11.77 20.82
C GLY A 200 10.20 -11.86 19.38
N SER A 201 10.17 -13.03 18.75
CA SER A 201 10.40 -13.16 17.31
C SER A 201 9.18 -12.67 16.51
N MET A 202 9.40 -12.28 15.24
CA MET A 202 8.29 -11.86 14.38
C MET A 202 7.44 -13.05 13.95
N SER A 203 6.13 -12.93 14.08
CA SER A 203 5.19 -13.95 13.58
C SER A 203 5.20 -14.00 12.06
N ARG A 204 5.23 -15.21 11.51
CA ARG A 204 5.17 -15.47 10.07
C ARG A 204 3.79 -16.03 9.69
N LEU A 205 3.55 -16.27 8.42
CA LEU A 205 2.22 -16.65 7.93
C LEU A 205 1.56 -17.80 8.72
N PRO A 206 2.24 -18.90 9.09
CA PRO A 206 1.62 -19.96 9.88
C PRO A 206 1.14 -19.49 11.26
N GLU A 207 1.97 -18.73 11.99
CA GLU A 207 1.62 -18.19 13.29
C GLU A 207 0.54 -17.12 13.17
N LEU A 208 0.59 -16.28 12.10
CA LEU A 208 -0.40 -15.23 11.83
C LEU A 208 -1.78 -15.83 11.53
N VAL A 209 -1.87 -16.94 10.80
CA VAL A 209 -3.14 -17.65 10.59
C VAL A 209 -3.70 -18.19 11.91
N SER A 210 -2.85 -18.80 12.73
CA SER A 210 -3.24 -19.28 14.06
C SER A 210 -3.71 -18.13 14.96
N PHE A 211 -3.03 -17.00 14.93
CA PHE A 211 -3.40 -15.79 15.65
C PHE A 211 -4.75 -15.23 15.15
N ALA A 212 -4.93 -15.15 13.84
CA ALA A 212 -6.18 -14.69 13.22
C ALA A 212 -7.38 -15.55 13.65
N GLN A 213 -7.21 -16.87 13.62
CA GLN A 213 -8.24 -17.82 14.08
C GLN A 213 -8.56 -17.66 15.56
N LEU A 214 -7.53 -17.55 16.41
CA LEU A 214 -7.69 -17.39 17.85
C LEU A 214 -8.50 -16.12 18.22
N HIS A 215 -8.26 -15.04 17.50
CA HIS A 215 -8.86 -13.73 17.78
C HIS A 215 -10.06 -13.39 16.89
N GLY A 216 -10.45 -14.28 15.96
CA GLY A 216 -11.56 -14.06 15.03
C GLY A 216 -11.31 -12.91 14.06
N LEU A 217 -10.06 -12.73 13.64
CA LEU A 217 -9.63 -11.70 12.70
C LEU A 217 -9.52 -12.28 11.29
N LYS A 218 -9.74 -11.43 10.29
CA LYS A 218 -9.43 -11.76 8.90
C LYS A 218 -7.96 -11.45 8.62
N ILE A 219 -7.38 -12.21 7.69
CA ILE A 219 -6.02 -12.04 7.22
C ILE A 219 -6.02 -11.90 5.71
N GLY A 220 -5.42 -10.83 5.18
CA GLY A 220 -5.26 -10.57 3.75
C GLY A 220 -3.79 -10.33 3.39
N THR A 221 -3.51 -10.14 2.09
CA THR A 221 -2.17 -9.84 1.61
C THR A 221 -2.10 -8.46 0.93
N ILE A 222 -0.95 -7.80 1.06
CA ILE A 222 -0.68 -6.55 0.33
C ILE A 222 -0.62 -6.81 -1.18
N SER A 223 -0.20 -8.00 -1.60
CA SER A 223 -0.17 -8.40 -3.02
C SER A 223 -1.58 -8.43 -3.63
N ASP A 224 -2.57 -8.97 -2.92
CA ASP A 224 -3.96 -8.97 -3.38
C ASP A 224 -4.54 -7.54 -3.40
N LEU A 225 -4.19 -6.70 -2.42
CA LEU A 225 -4.59 -5.29 -2.41
C LEU A 225 -4.01 -4.53 -3.62
N ILE A 226 -2.76 -4.80 -4.00
CA ILE A 226 -2.15 -4.23 -5.21
C ILE A 226 -2.92 -4.69 -6.46
N ALA A 227 -3.22 -5.99 -6.56
CA ALA A 227 -3.99 -6.55 -7.68
C ALA A 227 -5.41 -5.95 -7.76
N TYR A 228 -6.06 -5.77 -6.60
CA TYR A 228 -7.36 -5.13 -6.49
C TYR A 228 -7.31 -3.68 -6.97
N ARG A 229 -6.36 -2.87 -6.49
CA ARG A 229 -6.21 -1.47 -6.88
C ARG A 229 -5.95 -1.32 -8.38
N ARG A 230 -5.11 -2.19 -8.97
CA ARG A 230 -4.85 -2.19 -10.42
C ARG A 230 -6.10 -2.46 -11.27
N ARG A 231 -7.10 -3.16 -10.72
CA ARG A 231 -8.37 -3.46 -11.42
C ARG A 231 -9.42 -2.38 -11.22
N HIS A 232 -9.44 -1.73 -10.07
CA HIS A 232 -10.57 -0.90 -9.62
C HIS A 232 -10.25 0.58 -9.56
N ASP A 233 -8.99 0.98 -9.38
CA ASP A 233 -8.59 2.37 -9.38
C ASP A 233 -8.39 2.88 -10.81
N ASN A 234 -8.91 4.08 -11.08
CA ASN A 234 -8.55 4.79 -12.29
C ASN A 234 -7.21 5.51 -12.06
N LEU A 235 -6.12 4.86 -12.49
CA LEU A 235 -4.76 5.31 -12.22
C LEU A 235 -4.26 6.39 -13.19
N VAL A 236 -5.09 6.75 -14.17
CA VAL A 236 -4.73 7.76 -15.17
C VAL A 236 -5.77 8.85 -15.26
N ARG A 237 -5.34 10.10 -15.32
CA ARG A 237 -6.21 11.28 -15.50
C ARG A 237 -5.90 11.99 -16.79
N VAL A 238 -6.95 12.48 -17.44
CA VAL A 238 -6.79 13.40 -18.58
C VAL A 238 -6.31 14.74 -18.04
N ARG A 239 -5.10 15.15 -18.44
CA ARG A 239 -4.52 16.46 -18.13
C ARG A 239 -4.94 17.54 -19.12
N SER A 240 -4.94 17.19 -20.42
CA SER A 240 -5.35 18.11 -21.49
C SER A 240 -5.94 17.34 -22.67
N GLU A 241 -6.81 18.03 -23.39
CA GLU A 241 -7.40 17.53 -24.63
C GLU A 241 -7.43 18.69 -25.65
N GLU A 242 -6.95 18.44 -26.85
CA GLU A 242 -6.98 19.40 -27.95
C GLU A 242 -6.89 18.70 -29.31
N VAL A 243 -7.33 19.38 -30.36
CA VAL A 243 -7.11 18.95 -31.74
C VAL A 243 -5.78 19.49 -32.22
N ILE A 244 -4.96 18.60 -32.77
CA ILE A 244 -3.66 18.94 -33.35
C ILE A 244 -3.63 18.56 -34.81
N GLU A 245 -2.81 19.26 -35.61
CA GLU A 245 -2.47 18.89 -36.97
C GLU A 245 -1.12 18.19 -37.02
N SER A 246 -1.07 17.03 -37.67
CA SER A 246 0.14 16.25 -37.87
C SER A 246 0.39 16.00 -39.37
N GLU A 247 1.65 15.99 -39.79
CA GLU A 247 2.03 15.57 -41.13
C GLU A 247 1.67 14.11 -41.43
N PHE A 248 1.45 13.30 -40.37
CA PHE A 248 1.00 11.92 -40.47
C PHE A 248 -0.49 11.83 -40.21
N GLY A 249 -1.28 11.94 -41.29
CA GLY A 249 -2.73 11.76 -41.23
C GLY A 249 -3.56 12.98 -40.92
N GLY A 250 -3.00 14.22 -40.86
CA GLY A 250 -3.77 15.46 -40.65
C GLY A 250 -4.27 15.66 -39.24
N ALA A 251 -5.56 16.02 -39.05
CA ALA A 251 -6.12 16.34 -37.75
C ALA A 251 -6.31 15.11 -36.81
N TRP A 252 -5.92 15.27 -35.56
CA TRP A 252 -6.04 14.28 -34.51
C TRP A 252 -6.60 14.93 -33.25
N ASN A 253 -7.46 14.20 -32.50
CA ASN A 253 -7.75 14.57 -31.12
C ASN A 253 -6.66 14.00 -30.22
N ARG A 254 -5.87 14.89 -29.59
CA ARG A 254 -4.79 14.55 -28.66
C ARG A 254 -5.29 14.68 -27.23
N ARG A 255 -5.14 13.60 -26.45
CA ARG A 255 -5.27 13.63 -24.98
C ARG A 255 -3.93 13.32 -24.33
N ILE A 256 -3.57 14.09 -23.31
CA ILE A 256 -2.46 13.77 -22.42
C ILE A 256 -3.05 13.19 -21.16
N TYR A 257 -2.60 11.99 -20.83
CA TYR A 257 -2.92 11.31 -19.58
C TYR A 257 -1.73 11.37 -18.65
N THR A 258 -1.96 11.68 -17.38
CA THR A 258 -0.96 11.57 -16.32
C THR A 258 -1.23 10.29 -15.52
N ASP A 259 -0.22 9.45 -15.35
CA ASP A 259 -0.23 8.33 -14.41
C ASP A 259 -0.08 8.89 -12.98
N GLU A 260 -1.07 8.68 -12.13
CA GLU A 260 -1.05 9.16 -10.75
C GLU A 260 -0.07 8.41 -9.84
N THR A 261 0.45 7.27 -10.27
CA THR A 261 1.41 6.48 -9.49
C THR A 261 2.84 6.97 -9.65
N HIS A 262 3.25 7.31 -10.86
CA HIS A 262 4.62 7.69 -11.18
C HIS A 262 4.76 9.14 -11.66
N GLY A 263 3.63 9.78 -12.00
CA GLY A 263 3.62 11.12 -12.58
C GLY A 263 4.00 11.16 -14.07
N ASP A 264 4.11 10.00 -14.71
CA ASP A 264 4.43 9.90 -16.12
C ASP A 264 3.27 10.39 -16.97
N GLU A 265 3.60 11.03 -18.09
CA GLU A 265 2.62 11.53 -19.03
C GLU A 265 2.63 10.71 -20.33
N HIS A 266 1.46 10.23 -20.70
CA HIS A 266 1.24 9.46 -21.91
C HIS A 266 0.40 10.24 -22.90
N ILE A 267 0.67 10.08 -24.20
CA ILE A 267 -0.06 10.77 -25.27
C ILE A 267 -0.97 9.76 -25.96
N VAL A 268 -2.26 10.10 -26.05
CA VAL A 268 -3.25 9.32 -26.81
C VAL A 268 -3.76 10.18 -27.96
N LEU A 269 -3.60 9.67 -29.15
CA LEU A 269 -4.12 10.28 -30.39
C LEU A 269 -5.31 9.47 -30.87
N THR A 270 -6.44 10.11 -31.08
CA THR A 270 -7.66 9.47 -31.57
C THR A 270 -8.14 10.11 -32.85
N LYS A 271 -8.69 9.28 -33.74
CA LYS A 271 -9.26 9.71 -35.02
C LYS A 271 -10.61 9.03 -35.25
N GLY A 272 -11.54 9.76 -35.79
CA GLY A 272 -12.90 9.27 -36.08
C GLY A 272 -13.75 9.01 -34.84
N ASP A 273 -14.97 8.52 -35.07
CA ASP A 273 -15.87 8.12 -34.00
C ASP A 273 -15.51 6.71 -33.50
N LEU A 274 -15.19 6.61 -32.21
CA LEU A 274 -14.79 5.36 -31.54
C LEU A 274 -15.97 4.64 -30.88
N SER A 275 -17.18 5.18 -30.96
CA SER A 275 -18.37 4.58 -30.38
C SER A 275 -18.85 3.34 -31.16
N GLY A 276 -19.64 2.48 -30.50
CA GLY A 276 -20.24 1.28 -31.09
C GLY A 276 -19.37 0.03 -30.96
N ASP A 277 -19.90 -1.10 -31.48
CA ASP A 277 -19.31 -2.44 -31.30
C ASP A 277 -18.31 -2.85 -32.40
N THR A 278 -18.06 -1.97 -33.38
CA THR A 278 -17.09 -2.26 -34.45
C THR A 278 -15.68 -2.20 -33.92
N PRO A 279 -14.82 -3.20 -34.19
CA PRO A 279 -13.42 -3.18 -33.75
C PRO A 279 -12.68 -1.92 -34.20
N VAL A 280 -11.84 -1.39 -33.32
CA VAL A 280 -11.06 -0.17 -33.52
C VAL A 280 -9.58 -0.54 -33.67
N LEU A 281 -8.93 0.02 -34.68
CA LEU A 281 -7.48 -0.14 -34.85
C LEU A 281 -6.74 0.59 -33.72
N VAL A 282 -5.90 -0.12 -32.97
CA VAL A 282 -5.14 0.44 -31.84
C VAL A 282 -3.67 0.11 -31.96
N ARG A 283 -2.81 1.11 -31.83
CA ARG A 283 -1.37 0.95 -31.66
C ARG A 283 -0.93 1.43 -30.28
N MET A 284 -0.36 0.52 -29.49
CA MET A 284 0.41 0.86 -28.29
C MET A 284 1.88 0.95 -28.65
N HIS A 285 2.55 2.09 -28.37
CA HIS A 285 3.95 2.34 -28.70
C HIS A 285 4.70 2.86 -27.48
N ALA A 286 5.61 2.04 -26.94
CA ALA A 286 6.54 2.49 -25.89
C ALA A 286 7.66 3.31 -26.58
N MET A 287 7.78 4.58 -26.20
CA MET A 287 8.77 5.49 -26.76
C MET A 287 10.17 5.15 -26.27
N ASP A 288 11.07 4.95 -27.21
CA ASP A 288 12.51 4.80 -26.96
C ASP A 288 13.27 5.79 -27.86
N PRO A 289 13.87 6.86 -27.28
CA PRO A 289 14.57 7.88 -28.07
C PRO A 289 15.72 7.34 -28.94
N MET A 290 16.41 6.29 -28.48
CA MET A 290 17.49 5.68 -29.25
C MET A 290 16.99 4.94 -30.48
N LEU A 291 15.88 4.22 -30.33
CA LEU A 291 15.27 3.44 -31.39
C LEU A 291 14.42 4.31 -32.33
N ASP A 292 13.58 5.18 -31.77
CA ASP A 292 12.54 5.90 -32.51
C ASP A 292 13.03 7.20 -33.12
N VAL A 293 14.07 7.86 -32.52
CA VAL A 293 14.59 9.14 -32.98
C VAL A 293 15.98 8.97 -33.61
N ILE A 294 16.91 8.28 -32.95
CA ILE A 294 18.29 8.10 -33.42
C ILE A 294 18.40 6.93 -34.39
N GLY A 295 17.50 5.94 -34.32
CA GLY A 295 17.45 4.83 -35.25
C GLY A 295 18.53 3.76 -35.05
N THR A 296 18.96 3.53 -33.80
CA THR A 296 19.99 2.52 -33.46
C THR A 296 19.49 1.08 -33.51
N GLY A 297 18.19 0.86 -33.63
CA GLY A 297 17.54 -0.46 -33.61
C GLY A 297 17.42 -1.13 -34.96
N PRO A 298 16.61 -2.20 -35.06
CA PRO A 298 16.33 -2.90 -36.30
C PRO A 298 15.78 -1.95 -37.36
N VAL A 299 16.12 -2.22 -38.62
CA VAL A 299 15.66 -1.43 -39.78
C VAL A 299 14.13 -1.34 -39.78
N GLY A 300 13.59 -0.13 -39.78
CA GLY A 300 12.16 0.15 -39.81
C GLY A 300 11.58 0.58 -38.45
N ARG A 301 12.22 0.31 -37.30
CA ARG A 301 11.72 0.66 -35.98
C ARG A 301 11.43 2.17 -35.82
N ALA A 302 12.35 3.01 -36.29
CA ALA A 302 12.19 4.47 -36.22
C ALA A 302 10.93 5.01 -36.94
N ASN A 303 10.35 4.24 -37.86
CA ASN A 303 9.15 4.63 -38.61
C ASN A 303 7.86 3.97 -38.10
N GLU A 304 7.93 2.99 -37.18
CA GLU A 304 6.75 2.23 -36.73
C GLU A 304 5.63 3.12 -36.20
N PHE A 305 5.97 4.12 -35.38
CA PHE A 305 4.98 5.04 -34.84
C PHE A 305 4.30 5.87 -35.95
N ARG A 306 5.08 6.39 -36.88
CA ARG A 306 4.59 7.19 -38.02
C ARG A 306 3.72 6.36 -38.97
N CYS A 307 4.16 5.13 -39.28
CA CYS A 307 3.37 4.19 -40.07
C CYS A 307 2.05 3.82 -39.39
N ALA A 308 2.05 3.66 -38.08
CA ALA A 308 0.82 3.39 -37.32
C ALA A 308 -0.15 4.58 -37.36
N MET A 309 0.35 5.81 -37.23
CA MET A 309 -0.47 7.00 -37.40
C MET A 309 -1.08 7.05 -38.82
N GLN A 310 -0.27 6.80 -39.87
CA GLN A 310 -0.79 6.79 -41.24
C GLN A 310 -1.84 5.69 -41.46
N ALA A 311 -1.60 4.47 -40.93
CA ALA A 311 -2.55 3.37 -41.05
C ALA A 311 -3.91 3.68 -40.41
N VAL A 312 -3.89 4.30 -39.23
CA VAL A 312 -5.11 4.75 -38.54
C VAL A 312 -5.78 5.89 -39.30
N ALA A 313 -5.00 6.77 -39.94
CA ALA A 313 -5.53 7.86 -40.74
C ALA A 313 -6.21 7.35 -42.02
N ASP A 314 -5.60 6.35 -42.71
CA ASP A 314 -6.14 5.73 -43.88
C ASP A 314 -7.44 4.95 -43.61
N GLU A 315 -7.52 4.31 -42.43
CA GLU A 315 -8.75 3.68 -41.94
C GLU A 315 -9.81 4.72 -41.56
N GLY A 316 -9.39 5.95 -41.26
CA GLY A 316 -10.26 7.05 -40.81
C GLY A 316 -10.77 6.93 -39.40
N ARG A 317 -10.40 5.87 -38.66
CA ARG A 317 -10.84 5.56 -37.31
C ARG A 317 -9.80 4.75 -36.56
N GLY A 318 -9.44 5.19 -35.34
CA GLY A 318 -8.50 4.42 -34.50
C GLY A 318 -7.83 5.22 -33.41
N VAL A 319 -6.92 4.54 -32.71
CA VAL A 319 -6.19 5.07 -31.55
C VAL A 319 -4.71 4.75 -31.67
N VAL A 320 -3.89 5.74 -31.41
CA VAL A 320 -2.44 5.55 -31.23
C VAL A 320 -2.04 6.06 -29.85
N VAL A 321 -1.45 5.19 -29.04
CA VAL A 321 -0.99 5.50 -27.68
C VAL A 321 0.51 5.52 -27.65
N LEU A 322 1.09 6.67 -27.28
CA LEU A 322 2.52 6.84 -27.04
C LEU A 322 2.78 6.78 -25.53
N LEU A 323 3.32 5.65 -25.11
CA LEU A 323 3.73 5.44 -23.71
C LEU A 323 5.11 6.06 -23.52
N ARG A 324 5.20 6.99 -22.57
CA ARG A 324 6.45 7.63 -22.16
C ARG A 324 6.80 7.12 -20.78
N ASP A 325 7.98 6.59 -20.62
CA ASP A 325 8.58 6.25 -19.33
C ASP A 325 9.71 7.26 -19.10
N THR A 326 9.44 8.24 -18.21
CA THR A 326 10.42 9.28 -17.88
C THR A 326 11.44 8.83 -16.85
N SER A 327 11.18 7.71 -16.19
CA SER A 327 12.11 7.07 -15.23
C SER A 327 13.14 6.17 -15.91
N MET A 328 12.95 5.85 -17.19
CA MET A 328 13.81 4.96 -17.96
C MET A 328 15.23 5.55 -18.02
N LYS A 329 16.17 4.96 -17.29
CA LYS A 329 17.59 5.27 -17.44
C LYS A 329 18.03 4.78 -18.80
N MET A 330 18.62 5.67 -19.60
CA MET A 330 19.29 5.28 -20.84
C MET A 330 20.51 4.45 -20.48
N ASP A 331 20.37 3.11 -20.53
CA ASP A 331 21.48 2.21 -20.30
C ASP A 331 22.28 2.13 -21.60
N LEU A 332 23.50 2.67 -21.60
CA LEU A 332 24.40 2.71 -22.75
C LEU A 332 25.26 1.44 -22.85
N THR A 333 24.98 0.39 -22.07
CA THR A 333 25.74 -0.85 -22.11
C THR A 333 25.21 -1.76 -23.22
N GLU A 334 26.15 -2.39 -23.99
CA GLU A 334 25.88 -3.26 -25.16
C GLU A 334 25.02 -4.51 -24.82
N GLU A 335 24.71 -4.80 -23.56
CA GLU A 335 23.93 -5.98 -23.16
C GLU A 335 22.40 -5.83 -23.35
N ALA A 336 21.90 -4.65 -23.67
CA ALA A 336 20.47 -4.38 -23.85
C ALA A 336 19.87 -4.89 -25.18
N VAL A 337 20.67 -5.47 -26.09
CA VAL A 337 20.23 -5.88 -27.44
C VAL A 337 20.01 -7.39 -27.55
N SER A 338 19.38 -8.02 -26.55
CA SER A 338 18.87 -9.39 -26.74
C SER A 338 17.36 -9.33 -27.03
N PRO A 339 16.89 -9.74 -28.20
CA PRO A 339 15.45 -9.74 -28.45
C PRO A 339 14.78 -10.82 -27.61
N LYS A 340 14.12 -10.43 -26.52
CA LYS A 340 13.16 -11.31 -25.86
C LYS A 340 11.98 -11.51 -26.81
N THR A 341 11.92 -12.65 -27.41
CA THR A 341 10.81 -13.14 -28.22
C THR A 341 9.53 -13.07 -27.38
N LEU A 342 8.68 -12.11 -27.69
CA LEU A 342 7.30 -12.11 -27.21
C LEU A 342 6.58 -13.28 -27.88
N ARG A 343 6.18 -14.28 -27.12
CA ARG A 343 5.16 -15.27 -27.46
C ARG A 343 3.84 -14.87 -26.85
#